data_f1803123ae52cb375a0b6d48d8b07ec4
#
_entry.id   f1803123ae52cb375a0b6d48d8b07ec4
#
_cell.length_a   1.000
_cell.length_b   1.000
_cell.length_c   1.000
_cell.angle_alpha   90.00
_cell.angle_beta   90.00
_cell.angle_gamma   90.00
#
_symmetry.space_group_name_H-M   'P 1'
#
loop_
_entity.id
_entity.type
_entity.pdbx_description
1 polymer ?
#
loop_
_entity_poly.entity_id
_entity_poly.type
_entity_poly.pdbx_seq_one_letter_code
_entity_poly.pdbx_strand_id
1 'polypeptide(L)'
;GMLSDGRKMELDADEAGLYLMPMAGYTPQEASAFWQRMEKASAGQQRPPEFLSTHPSPGNRIAQIQQIMPRAMQYYNASPYKNK
;
A
#
# COMPACT_ATOMS: atom_id res chain seq x y z
N GLY A 1 9.63 8.31 17.62
CA GLY A 1 10.78 9.05 17.16
C GLY A 1 10.75 9.29 15.67
N MET A 2 11.77 9.94 15.16
CA MET A 2 11.82 10.30 13.74
C MET A 2 11.78 9.07 12.82
N LEU A 3 12.40 7.96 13.23
CA LEU A 3 12.45 6.76 12.40
C LEU A 3 11.06 6.12 12.27
N SER A 4 10.33 6.00 13.39
CA SER A 4 8.99 5.45 13.34
C SER A 4 8.02 6.40 12.62
N ASP A 5 8.25 7.71 12.71
CA ASP A 5 7.44 8.69 12.00
C ASP A 5 7.59 8.54 10.48
N GLY A 6 8.81 8.23 10.01
CA GLY A 6 9.03 8.00 8.59
C GLY A 6 8.23 6.83 8.06
N ARG A 7 8.21 5.71 8.79
CA ARG A 7 7.43 4.54 8.41
C ARG A 7 5.93 4.85 8.41
N LYS A 8 5.48 5.57 9.45
CA LYS A 8 4.08 5.96 9.55
C LYS A 8 3.67 6.85 8.37
N MET A 9 4.51 7.80 8.00
CA MET A 9 4.22 8.68 6.87
C MET A 9 4.09 7.89 5.56
N GLU A 10 4.95 6.90 5.34
CA GLU A 10 4.86 6.09 4.13
C GLU A 10 3.59 5.24 4.13
N LEU A 11 3.21 4.68 5.28
CA LEU A 11 1.97 3.91 5.39
C LEU A 11 0.74 4.80 5.21
N ASP A 12 0.78 6.02 5.76
CA ASP A 12 -0.31 6.99 5.59
C ASP A 12 -0.46 7.40 4.13
N ALA A 13 0.67 7.58 3.43
CA ALA A 13 0.64 7.91 2.01
C ALA A 13 0.09 6.75 1.18
N ASP A 14 0.46 5.51 1.51
CA ASP A 14 -0.09 4.33 0.85
C ASP A 14 -1.60 4.26 1.03
N GLU A 15 -2.09 4.56 2.24
CA GLU A 15 -3.52 4.55 2.52
C GLU A 15 -4.25 5.62 1.70
N ALA A 16 -3.72 6.84 1.67
CA ALA A 16 -4.33 7.92 0.88
C ALA A 16 -4.39 7.55 -0.60
N GLY A 17 -3.30 6.99 -1.13
CA GLY A 17 -3.27 6.55 -2.52
C GLY A 17 -4.27 5.46 -2.81
N LEU A 18 -4.47 4.54 -1.85
CA LEU A 18 -5.41 3.45 -2.02
C LEU A 18 -6.86 3.94 -2.06
N TYR A 19 -7.15 5.11 -1.50
CA TYR A 19 -8.47 5.71 -1.61
C TYR A 19 -8.61 6.55 -2.88
N LEU A 20 -7.56 7.29 -3.26
CA LEU A 20 -7.60 8.14 -4.45
C LEU A 20 -7.66 7.33 -5.74
N MET A 21 -6.96 6.21 -5.79
CA MET A 21 -6.93 5.31 -6.94
C MET A 21 -8.33 4.85 -7.36
N PRO A 22 -9.14 4.29 -6.43
CA PRO A 22 -10.49 3.87 -6.79
C PRO A 22 -11.42 5.03 -7.10
N MET A 23 -11.23 6.19 -6.47
CA MET A 23 -12.00 7.37 -6.84
C MET A 23 -11.79 7.74 -8.31
N ALA A 24 -10.59 7.49 -8.83
CA ALA A 24 -10.25 7.74 -10.22
C ALA A 24 -10.65 6.59 -11.16
N GLY A 25 -11.20 5.50 -10.62
CA GLY A 25 -11.70 4.39 -11.42
C GLY A 25 -10.79 3.18 -11.51
N TYR A 26 -9.67 3.18 -10.79
CA TYR A 26 -8.74 2.05 -10.80
C TYR A 26 -9.09 1.09 -9.68
N THR A 27 -8.96 -0.21 -9.94
CA THR A 27 -9.27 -1.21 -8.92
C THR A 27 -8.19 -1.22 -7.84
N PRO A 28 -8.58 -1.13 -6.55
CA PRO A 28 -7.58 -1.09 -5.48
C PRO A 28 -6.79 -2.40 -5.35
N GLN A 29 -7.30 -3.51 -5.88
CA GLN A 29 -6.58 -4.78 -5.88
C GLN A 29 -5.26 -4.70 -6.64
N GLU A 30 -5.12 -3.76 -7.58
CA GLU A 30 -3.87 -3.58 -8.31
C GLU A 30 -2.73 -3.16 -7.39
N ALA A 31 -3.01 -2.39 -6.34
CA ALA A 31 -2.00 -2.01 -5.36
C ALA A 31 -1.49 -3.22 -4.59
N SER A 32 -2.41 -4.10 -4.18
CA SER A 32 -2.03 -5.34 -3.49
C SER A 32 -1.14 -6.21 -4.39
N ALA A 33 -1.54 -6.37 -5.65
CA ALA A 33 -0.77 -7.17 -6.61
C ALA A 33 0.63 -6.58 -6.84
N PHE A 34 0.73 -5.25 -6.91
CA PHE A 34 2.01 -4.58 -7.08
C PHE A 34 2.96 -4.91 -5.92
N TRP A 35 2.47 -4.78 -4.68
CA TRP A 35 3.32 -5.02 -3.51
C TRP A 35 3.65 -6.49 -3.34
N GLN A 36 2.77 -7.40 -3.76
CA GLN A 36 3.07 -8.82 -3.78
C GLN A 36 4.20 -9.13 -4.76
N ARG A 37 4.19 -8.51 -5.93
CA ARG A 37 5.28 -8.66 -6.90
C ARG A 37 6.58 -8.09 -6.35
N MET A 38 6.53 -6.95 -5.65
CA MET A 38 7.70 -6.35 -5.03
C MET A 38 8.30 -7.25 -3.95
N GLU A 39 7.44 -7.85 -3.13
CA GLU A 39 7.89 -8.76 -2.10
C GLU A 39 8.56 -9.98 -2.70
N LYS A 40 7.97 -10.54 -3.75
CA LYS A 40 8.53 -11.69 -4.44
C LYS A 40 9.88 -11.38 -5.09
N ALA A 41 9.97 -10.22 -5.72
CA ALA A 41 11.23 -9.78 -6.35
C ALA A 41 12.33 -9.54 -5.33
N SER A 42 11.96 -9.17 -4.09
CA SER A 42 12.90 -8.91 -3.02
C SER A 42 13.22 -10.15 -2.19
N ALA A 43 12.59 -11.29 -2.48
CA ALA A 43 12.80 -12.51 -1.71
C ALA A 43 14.26 -12.92 -1.77
N GLY A 44 14.83 -13.25 -0.62
CA GLY A 44 16.24 -13.61 -0.51
C GLY A 44 17.16 -12.43 -0.34
N GLN A 45 16.70 -11.20 -0.49
CA GLN A 45 17.50 -10.02 -0.22
C GLN A 45 17.28 -9.57 1.21
N GLN A 46 18.40 -9.37 1.92
CA GLN A 46 18.33 -8.84 3.28
C GLN A 46 18.36 -7.31 3.20
N ARG A 47 17.38 -6.70 3.82
CA ARG A 47 17.37 -5.25 3.93
C ARG A 47 18.17 -4.83 5.13
N PRO A 48 18.98 -3.77 5.05
CA PRO A 48 19.73 -3.29 6.20
C PRO A 48 18.78 -2.89 7.34
N PRO A 49 19.19 -3.10 8.60
CA PRO A 49 18.34 -2.68 9.73
C PRO A 49 17.93 -1.21 9.68
N GLU A 50 18.81 -0.32 9.24
CA GLU A 50 18.49 1.10 9.14
C GLU A 50 17.41 1.36 8.11
N PHE A 51 17.34 0.57 7.02
CA PHE A 51 16.25 0.67 6.07
C PHE A 51 14.92 0.29 6.74
N LEU A 52 14.90 -0.85 7.44
CA LEU A 52 13.68 -1.35 8.08
C LEU A 52 13.20 -0.45 9.20
N SER A 53 14.09 0.36 9.81
CA SER A 53 13.68 1.28 10.86
C SER A 53 13.03 2.54 10.33
N THR A 54 13.21 2.86 9.03
CA THR A 54 12.62 4.07 8.43
C THR A 54 11.61 3.79 7.33
N HIS A 55 11.60 2.57 6.79
CA HIS A 55 10.71 2.20 5.68
C HIS A 55 9.94 0.95 6.01
N PRO A 56 8.62 0.91 5.75
CA PRO A 56 7.88 -0.33 5.97
C PRO A 56 8.30 -1.38 4.95
N SER A 57 8.29 -2.65 5.38
CA SER A 57 8.56 -3.75 4.46
C SER A 57 7.40 -3.91 3.47
N PRO A 58 7.64 -4.55 2.31
CA PRO A 58 6.53 -4.87 1.40
C PRO A 58 5.44 -5.70 2.07
N GLY A 59 5.82 -6.64 2.96
CA GLY A 59 4.83 -7.44 3.68
C GLY A 59 3.94 -6.61 4.59
N ASN A 60 4.52 -5.61 5.28
CA ASN A 60 3.74 -4.70 6.11
C ASN A 60 2.79 -3.85 5.27
N ARG A 61 3.24 -3.42 4.09
CA ARG A 61 2.40 -2.65 3.18
C ARG A 61 1.23 -3.49 2.66
N ILE A 62 1.50 -4.75 2.31
CA ILE A 62 0.46 -5.68 1.88
C ILE A 62 -0.58 -5.88 2.99
N ALA A 63 -0.11 -6.09 4.23
CA ALA A 63 -1.00 -6.30 5.37
C ALA A 63 -1.91 -5.07 5.57
N GLN A 64 -1.35 -3.87 5.48
CA GLN A 64 -2.15 -2.66 5.62
C GLN A 64 -3.17 -2.53 4.48
N ILE A 65 -2.76 -2.79 3.25
CA ILE A 65 -3.65 -2.73 2.10
C ILE A 65 -4.82 -3.69 2.28
N GLN A 66 -4.56 -4.92 2.74
CA GLN A 66 -5.61 -5.89 2.99
C GLN A 66 -6.57 -5.42 4.07
N GLN A 67 -6.04 -4.77 5.10
CA GLN A 67 -6.86 -4.27 6.21
C GLN A 67 -7.80 -3.15 5.76
N ILE A 68 -7.35 -2.28 4.87
CA ILE A 68 -8.16 -1.14 4.42
C ILE A 68 -8.88 -1.39 3.09
N MET A 69 -8.69 -2.57 2.50
CA MET A 69 -9.30 -2.90 1.21
C MET A 69 -10.83 -2.73 1.21
N PRO A 70 -11.58 -3.15 2.26
CA PRO A 70 -13.03 -2.95 2.24
C PRO A 70 -13.43 -1.49 2.08
N ARG A 71 -12.70 -0.56 2.74
CA ARG A 71 -12.98 0.87 2.60
C ARG A 71 -12.62 1.36 1.19
N ALA A 72 -11.49 0.90 0.66
CA ALA A 72 -11.08 1.25 -0.69
C ALA A 72 -12.11 0.79 -1.73
N MET A 73 -12.70 -0.39 -1.53
CA MET A 73 -13.73 -0.90 -2.42
C MET A 73 -15.00 -0.07 -2.34
N GLN A 74 -15.32 0.53 -1.19
CA GLN A 74 -16.45 1.44 -1.09
C GLN A 74 -16.25 2.65 -2.01
N TYR A 75 -15.03 3.21 -2.02
CA TYR A 75 -14.70 4.31 -2.91
C TYR A 75 -14.76 3.88 -4.37
N TYR A 76 -14.28 2.67 -4.67
CA TYR A 76 -14.33 2.17 -6.05
C TYR A 76 -15.76 2.03 -6.52
N ASN A 77 -16.62 1.41 -5.70
CA ASN A 77 -18.01 1.18 -6.08
C ASN A 77 -18.79 2.47 -6.23
N ALA A 78 -18.39 3.53 -5.51
CA ALA A 78 -19.03 4.84 -5.61
C ALA A 78 -18.42 5.71 -6.71
N SER A 79 -17.33 5.27 -7.34
CA SER A 79 -16.63 6.08 -8.34
C SER A 79 -17.44 6.18 -9.63
N PRO A 80 -17.60 7.39 -10.19
CA PRO A 80 -18.22 7.52 -11.51
C PRO A 80 -17.32 7.05 -12.65
N TYR A 81 -16.05 6.75 -12.34
CA TYR A 81 -15.04 6.35 -13.32
C TYR A 81 -14.67 4.89 -13.26
N LYS A 82 -15.38 4.08 -12.45
CA LYS A 82 -15.00 2.68 -12.31
C LYS A 82 -15.06 1.97 -13.66
N ASN A 83 -14.23 0.93 -13.80
CA ASN A 83 -14.04 0.18 -15.03
C ASN A 83 -13.22 0.92 -16.09
N LYS A 84 -12.43 1.86 -15.66
CA LYS A 84 -11.49 2.54 -16.56
C LYS A 84 -10.23 1.71 -16.80
#